data_897cdd0e0b84b7c37f41143cd237dcee
#
_entry.id   897cdd0e0b84b7c37f41143cd237dcee
#
_cell.length_a   1.000
_cell.length_b   1.000
_cell.length_c   1.000
_cell.angle_alpha   90.00
_cell.angle_beta   90.00
_cell.angle_gamma   90.00
#
_symmetry.space_group_name_H-M   'P 1'
#
loop_
_entity.id
_entity.type
_entity.pdbx_description
1 polymer ?
#
loop_
_entity_poly.entity_id
_entity_poly.type
_entity_poly.pdbx_seq_one_letter_code
_entity_poly.pdbx_strand_id
1 'polypeptide(L)'
;QRDFYATAPNQKWATDVTEFKVPGDKKKIYLSAIIDLYDRYPVAYVISGRNDNQLVFKTFDKAIMANPDAKPIFHSDRGFQYTSKTFKKKLEKQKMTQSMSRVGHCIDNGPTEGFWGIIKSEMYHMYEITDEKSLRTAISDYIGFYSEKRPQDRYNCKTPLEVRQEGLASDNPTEYPIPENKRINKYKEKWCA
;
A
#
# COMPACT_ATOMS: atom_id res chain seq x y z
N GLN A 1 8.47 9.90 -14.81
CA GLN A 1 8.00 8.65 -15.40
C GLN A 1 7.38 7.82 -14.28
N ARG A 2 6.13 7.35 -14.46
CA ARG A 2 5.47 6.45 -13.50
C ARG A 2 6.08 5.08 -13.66
N ASP A 3 6.75 4.60 -12.64
CA ASP A 3 7.31 3.27 -12.65
C ASP A 3 6.96 2.55 -11.33
N PHE A 4 5.82 1.87 -11.35
CA PHE A 4 5.32 1.02 -10.26
C PHE A 4 5.70 -0.45 -10.44
N TYR A 5 6.47 -0.76 -11.47
CA TYR A 5 6.94 -2.11 -11.71
C TYR A 5 8.15 -2.41 -10.82
N ALA A 6 8.11 -3.52 -10.16
CA ALA A 6 9.21 -4.07 -9.38
C ALA A 6 9.43 -5.52 -9.80
N THR A 7 10.67 -5.95 -9.89
CA THR A 7 11.08 -7.30 -10.33
C THR A 7 11.35 -8.23 -9.15
N ALA A 8 11.46 -7.69 -7.94
CA ALA A 8 11.68 -8.46 -6.71
C ALA A 8 11.05 -7.76 -5.50
N PRO A 9 10.79 -8.51 -4.41
CA PRO A 9 10.34 -7.93 -3.14
C PRO A 9 11.33 -6.89 -2.60
N ASN A 10 10.81 -5.91 -1.90
CA ASN A 10 11.58 -4.85 -1.24
C ASN A 10 12.38 -3.91 -2.17
N GLN A 11 12.05 -3.87 -3.46
CA GLN A 11 12.62 -2.89 -4.39
C GLN A 11 11.88 -1.55 -4.33
N LYS A 12 10.56 -1.58 -4.24
CA LYS A 12 9.71 -0.39 -4.21
C LYS A 12 8.56 -0.58 -3.25
N TRP A 13 8.42 0.34 -2.32
CA TRP A 13 7.28 0.41 -1.40
C TRP A 13 6.44 1.64 -1.71
N ALA A 14 5.14 1.50 -1.66
CA ALA A 14 4.20 2.61 -1.74
C ALA A 14 3.41 2.73 -0.43
N THR A 15 3.12 3.95 -0.02
CA THR A 15 2.39 4.23 1.21
C THR A 15 1.31 5.27 0.99
N ASP A 16 0.27 5.16 1.79
CA ASP A 16 -0.81 6.13 1.85
C ASP A 16 -1.62 5.97 3.14
N VAL A 17 -2.51 6.92 3.41
CA VAL A 17 -3.45 6.88 4.52
C VAL A 17 -4.87 6.96 3.97
N THR A 18 -5.72 6.04 4.41
CA THR A 18 -7.15 6.10 4.11
C THR A 18 -7.98 6.23 5.37
N GLU A 19 -9.22 6.74 5.23
CA GLU A 19 -10.16 6.87 6.34
C GLU A 19 -11.33 5.90 6.20
N PHE A 20 -11.86 5.50 7.35
CA PHE A 20 -13.10 4.73 7.50
C PHE A 20 -14.04 5.46 8.44
N LYS A 21 -15.32 5.49 8.10
CA LYS A 21 -16.37 6.02 8.98
C LYS A 21 -16.82 4.95 9.96
N VAL A 22 -16.93 5.31 11.23
CA VAL A 22 -17.50 4.41 12.24
C VAL A 22 -19.02 4.42 12.09
N PRO A 23 -19.68 3.26 11.91
CA PRO A 23 -21.13 3.19 11.82
C PRO A 23 -21.80 3.78 13.06
N GLY A 24 -22.84 4.59 12.87
CA GLY A 24 -23.58 5.21 13.98
C GLY A 24 -22.86 6.34 14.73
N ASP A 25 -21.63 6.68 14.35
CA ASP A 25 -20.84 7.74 14.98
C ASP A 25 -20.30 8.74 13.94
N LYS A 26 -20.02 9.96 14.38
CA LYS A 26 -19.30 10.98 13.57
C LYS A 26 -17.80 10.74 13.51
N LYS A 27 -17.29 9.82 14.33
CA LYS A 27 -15.88 9.47 14.38
C LYS A 27 -15.40 8.81 13.11
N LYS A 28 -14.11 9.01 12.85
CA LYS A 28 -13.37 8.33 11.78
C LYS A 28 -12.20 7.59 12.41
N ILE A 29 -11.83 6.49 11.77
CA ILE A 29 -10.54 5.85 12.00
C ILE A 29 -9.71 5.91 10.71
N TYR A 30 -8.42 5.90 10.88
CA TYR A 30 -7.45 6.03 9.80
C TYR A 30 -6.57 4.79 9.76
N LEU A 31 -6.34 4.32 8.55
CA LEU A 31 -5.44 3.22 8.26
C LEU A 31 -4.29 3.76 7.43
N SER A 32 -3.08 3.67 7.96
CA SER A 32 -1.84 3.85 7.19
C SER A 32 -1.29 2.49 6.84
N ALA A 33 -0.92 2.27 5.59
CA ALA A 33 -0.24 1.05 5.18
C ALA A 33 0.94 1.35 4.24
N ILE A 34 1.90 0.46 4.27
CA ILE A 34 3.00 0.37 3.31
C ILE A 34 2.82 -0.95 2.56
N ILE A 35 2.69 -0.88 1.25
CA ILE A 35 2.59 -2.05 0.37
C ILE A 35 3.84 -2.20 -0.49
N ASP A 36 4.31 -3.40 -0.66
CA ASP A 36 5.36 -3.71 -1.63
C ASP A 36 4.76 -3.72 -3.06
N LEU A 37 5.44 -3.11 -4.00
CA LEU A 37 4.93 -2.99 -5.37
C LEU A 37 5.16 -4.24 -6.22
N TYR A 38 6.01 -5.16 -5.79
CA TYR A 38 6.21 -6.44 -6.44
C TYR A 38 5.03 -7.40 -6.20
N ASP A 39 4.74 -7.69 -4.95
CA ASP A 39 3.80 -8.72 -4.52
C ASP A 39 2.45 -8.17 -4.00
N ARG A 40 2.33 -6.84 -3.88
CA ARG A 40 1.18 -6.15 -3.27
C ARG A 40 0.95 -6.53 -1.79
N TYR A 41 1.93 -7.13 -1.16
CA TYR A 41 1.88 -7.48 0.25
C TYR A 41 1.93 -6.23 1.13
N PRO A 42 1.03 -6.09 2.12
CA PRO A 42 1.08 -5.01 3.09
C PRO A 42 2.23 -5.27 4.08
N VAL A 43 3.38 -4.66 3.79
CA VAL A 43 4.62 -4.81 4.60
C VAL A 43 4.40 -4.39 6.05
N ALA A 44 3.62 -3.33 6.25
CA ALA A 44 3.18 -2.87 7.56
C ALA A 44 1.90 -2.04 7.45
N TYR A 45 1.13 -2.04 8.53
CA TYR A 45 0.00 -1.14 8.68
C TYR A 45 -0.23 -0.74 10.14
N VAL A 46 -0.88 0.40 10.34
CA VAL A 46 -1.32 0.91 11.66
C VAL A 46 -2.71 1.53 11.52
N ILE A 47 -3.59 1.20 12.48
CA ILE A 47 -4.94 1.76 12.62
C ILE A 47 -4.93 2.76 13.77
N SER A 48 -5.43 3.98 13.53
CA SER A 48 -5.44 5.06 14.51
C SER A 48 -6.76 5.83 14.47
N GLY A 49 -7.13 6.45 15.58
CA GLY A 49 -8.20 7.45 15.64
C GLY A 49 -7.77 8.85 15.16
N ARG A 50 -6.48 9.03 14.79
CA ARG A 50 -5.93 10.32 14.35
C ARG A 50 -5.12 10.16 13.07
N ASN A 51 -5.29 11.10 12.16
CA ASN A 51 -4.47 11.22 10.95
C ASN A 51 -3.35 12.25 11.21
N ASP A 52 -2.29 11.79 11.84
CA ASP A 52 -1.16 12.60 12.24
C ASP A 52 0.18 11.98 11.80
N ASN A 53 1.26 12.70 12.06
CA ASN A 53 2.61 12.21 11.75
C ASN A 53 2.95 10.90 12.46
N GLN A 54 2.43 10.69 13.68
CA GLN A 54 2.72 9.49 14.47
C GLN A 54 2.14 8.23 13.84
N LEU A 55 0.98 8.34 13.18
CA LEU A 55 0.38 7.24 12.43
C LEU A 55 1.35 6.73 11.35
N VAL A 56 1.85 7.62 10.52
CA VAL A 56 2.77 7.27 9.40
C VAL A 56 4.13 6.83 9.93
N PHE A 57 4.65 7.50 10.97
CA PHE A 57 5.95 7.13 11.55
C PHE A 57 5.93 5.74 12.17
N LYS A 58 4.87 5.39 12.91
CA LYS A 58 4.69 4.04 13.46
C LYS A 58 4.56 2.99 12.37
N THR A 59 3.86 3.30 11.27
CA THR A 59 3.74 2.38 10.12
C THR A 59 5.11 2.13 9.49
N PHE A 60 5.89 3.20 9.28
CA PHE A 60 7.25 3.09 8.76
C PHE A 60 8.18 2.29 9.69
N ASP A 61 8.16 2.60 11.00
CA ASP A 61 9.01 1.90 11.97
C ASP A 61 8.68 0.39 12.02
N LYS A 62 7.39 0.01 11.95
CA LYS A 62 6.98 -1.39 11.84
C LYS A 62 7.51 -2.06 10.57
N ALA A 63 7.47 -1.36 9.42
CA ALA A 63 7.97 -1.90 8.16
C ALA A 63 9.47 -2.20 8.24
N ILE A 64 10.24 -1.29 8.84
CA ILE A 64 11.68 -1.46 9.04
C ILE A 64 11.99 -2.60 10.01
N MET A 65 11.24 -2.71 11.11
CA MET A 65 11.41 -3.82 12.05
C MET A 65 11.16 -5.18 11.41
N ALA A 66 10.17 -5.28 10.52
CA ALA A 66 9.86 -6.51 9.80
C ALA A 66 10.83 -6.81 8.65
N ASN A 67 11.52 -5.80 8.12
CA ASN A 67 12.44 -5.93 6.97
C ASN A 67 13.68 -5.03 7.18
N PRO A 68 14.57 -5.37 8.12
CA PRO A 68 15.68 -4.49 8.55
C PRO A 68 16.69 -4.19 7.44
N ASP A 69 16.87 -5.11 6.51
CA ASP A 69 17.83 -4.99 5.40
C ASP A 69 17.25 -4.37 4.13
N ALA A 70 15.92 -4.13 4.10
CA ALA A 70 15.25 -3.58 2.95
C ALA A 70 15.63 -2.10 2.73
N LYS A 71 15.93 -1.76 1.47
CA LYS A 71 16.24 -0.38 1.04
C LYS A 71 15.43 -0.01 -0.20
N PRO A 72 14.10 -0.07 -0.13
CA PRO A 72 13.25 0.23 -1.27
C PRO A 72 13.32 1.69 -1.68
N ILE A 73 12.93 1.96 -2.92
CA ILE A 73 12.43 3.28 -3.29
C ILE A 73 11.09 3.45 -2.57
N PHE A 74 10.99 4.45 -1.71
CA PHE A 74 9.82 4.71 -0.89
C PHE A 74 8.92 5.76 -1.56
N HIS A 75 7.79 5.33 -2.10
CA HIS A 75 6.84 6.20 -2.81
C HIS A 75 5.67 6.61 -1.93
N SER A 76 5.33 7.90 -1.95
CA SER A 76 4.18 8.46 -1.26
C SER A 76 3.53 9.59 -2.06
N ASP A 77 2.34 10.01 -1.65
CA ASP A 77 1.81 11.31 -2.03
C ASP A 77 2.61 12.46 -1.37
N ARG A 78 2.10 13.70 -1.52
CA ARG A 78 2.68 14.88 -0.89
C ARG A 78 1.97 15.29 0.40
N GLY A 79 1.34 14.35 1.08
CA GLY A 79 0.73 14.59 2.38
C GLY A 79 1.73 15.19 3.38
N PHE A 80 1.23 16.01 4.31
CA PHE A 80 2.07 16.73 5.27
C PHE A 80 2.94 15.80 6.13
N GLN A 81 2.50 14.57 6.34
CA GLN A 81 3.26 13.55 7.07
C GLN A 81 4.54 13.18 6.34
N TYR A 82 4.45 12.97 5.01
CA TYR A 82 5.55 12.50 4.16
C TYR A 82 6.52 13.61 3.77
N THR A 83 6.06 14.88 3.78
CA THR A 83 6.89 16.06 3.49
C THR A 83 7.59 16.61 4.73
N SER A 84 7.30 16.05 5.91
CA SER A 84 7.89 16.51 7.17
C SER A 84 9.40 16.24 7.22
N LYS A 85 10.16 17.19 7.79
CA LYS A 85 11.61 17.03 8.00
C LYS A 85 11.96 15.79 8.80
N THR A 86 11.11 15.41 9.76
CA THR A 86 11.31 14.23 10.60
C THR A 86 11.20 12.94 9.77
N PHE A 87 10.19 12.85 8.88
CA PHE A 87 10.04 11.68 8.02
C PHE A 87 11.20 11.54 7.04
N LYS A 88 11.64 12.65 6.45
CA LYS A 88 12.80 12.66 5.57
C LYS A 88 14.06 12.14 6.27
N LYS A 89 14.32 12.59 7.51
CA LYS A 89 15.45 12.07 8.32
C LYS A 89 15.32 10.56 8.61
N LYS A 90 14.10 10.04 8.80
CA LYS A 90 13.87 8.60 8.97
C LYS A 90 14.26 7.81 7.73
N LEU A 91 13.87 8.27 6.53
CA LEU A 91 14.26 7.66 5.26
C LEU A 91 15.78 7.71 5.04
N GLU A 92 16.41 8.87 5.28
CA GLU A 92 17.86 9.05 5.16
C GLU A 92 18.64 8.10 6.08
N LYS A 93 18.17 7.95 7.34
CA LYS A 93 18.77 7.01 8.30
C LYS A 93 18.74 5.56 7.78
N GLN A 94 17.69 5.18 7.05
CA GLN A 94 17.56 3.85 6.44
C GLN A 94 18.19 3.77 5.05
N LYS A 95 18.82 4.84 4.56
CA LYS A 95 19.42 4.92 3.21
C LYS A 95 18.40 4.65 2.09
N MET A 96 17.14 5.03 2.31
CA MET A 96 16.06 4.90 1.35
C MET A 96 15.91 6.15 0.49
N THR A 97 15.60 5.95 -0.79
CA THR A 97 15.29 7.04 -1.71
C THR A 97 13.79 7.35 -1.66
N GLN A 98 13.44 8.61 -1.42
CA GLN A 98 12.05 9.05 -1.46
C GLN A 98 11.63 9.40 -2.89
N SER A 99 10.49 8.86 -3.31
CA SER A 99 9.76 9.23 -4.52
C SER A 99 8.40 9.80 -4.14
N MET A 100 7.97 10.87 -4.80
CA MET A 100 6.69 11.50 -4.50
C MET A 100 5.85 11.68 -5.77
N SER A 101 4.54 11.54 -5.62
CA SER A 101 3.56 11.89 -6.65
C SER A 101 3.73 13.33 -7.10
N ARG A 102 3.42 13.62 -8.36
CA ARG A 102 3.40 14.98 -8.88
C ARG A 102 2.25 15.77 -8.26
N VAL A 103 2.42 17.09 -8.19
CA VAL A 103 1.36 17.96 -7.65
C VAL A 103 0.08 17.84 -8.50
N GLY A 104 -1.05 17.55 -7.85
CA GLY A 104 -2.35 17.44 -8.51
C GLY A 104 -2.60 16.17 -9.33
N HIS A 105 -1.71 15.17 -9.26
CA HIS A 105 -1.85 13.89 -9.97
C HIS A 105 -2.07 12.72 -9.00
N CYS A 106 -3.32 12.52 -8.54
CA CYS A 106 -3.70 11.38 -7.69
C CYS A 106 -3.34 10.02 -8.32
N ILE A 107 -3.46 9.89 -9.64
CA ILE A 107 -3.10 8.67 -10.40
C ILE A 107 -1.65 8.20 -10.12
N ASP A 108 -0.79 9.07 -9.60
CA ASP A 108 0.59 8.71 -9.26
C ASP A 108 0.69 7.86 -7.97
N ASN A 109 -0.43 7.54 -7.30
CA ASN A 109 -0.50 6.60 -6.16
C ASN A 109 -1.46 5.40 -6.41
N GLY A 110 -1.71 5.09 -7.68
CA GLY A 110 -2.65 4.06 -8.13
C GLY A 110 -2.58 2.70 -7.41
N PRO A 111 -1.40 2.15 -7.09
CA PRO A 111 -1.31 0.89 -6.37
C PRO A 111 -1.94 0.89 -4.97
N THR A 112 -1.76 1.96 -4.19
CA THR A 112 -2.38 2.10 -2.87
C THR A 112 -3.86 2.43 -2.97
N GLU A 113 -4.27 3.26 -3.94
CA GLU A 113 -5.68 3.52 -4.22
C GLU A 113 -6.43 2.23 -4.59
N GLY A 114 -5.82 1.37 -5.42
CA GLY A 114 -6.37 0.04 -5.74
C GLY A 114 -6.53 -0.85 -4.51
N PHE A 115 -5.55 -0.86 -3.63
CA PHE A 115 -5.61 -1.59 -2.36
C PHE A 115 -6.75 -1.08 -1.46
N TRP A 116 -6.91 0.26 -1.33
CA TRP A 116 -8.02 0.85 -0.59
C TRP A 116 -9.38 0.51 -1.19
N GLY A 117 -9.48 0.52 -2.52
CA GLY A 117 -10.70 0.14 -3.24
C GLY A 117 -11.11 -1.30 -2.91
N ILE A 118 -10.17 -2.24 -2.95
CA ILE A 118 -10.40 -3.65 -2.62
C ILE A 118 -10.85 -3.80 -1.16
N ILE A 119 -10.10 -3.25 -0.19
CA ILE A 119 -10.46 -3.33 1.23
C ILE A 119 -11.86 -2.78 1.46
N LYS A 120 -12.14 -1.58 0.97
CA LYS A 120 -13.43 -0.92 1.22
C LYS A 120 -14.60 -1.64 0.55
N SER A 121 -14.40 -2.23 -0.61
CA SER A 121 -15.49 -2.95 -1.30
C SER A 121 -15.75 -4.32 -0.69
N GLU A 122 -14.71 -5.09 -0.38
CA GLU A 122 -14.87 -6.49 0.06
C GLU A 122 -15.12 -6.60 1.57
N MET A 123 -14.40 -5.85 2.40
CA MET A 123 -14.49 -5.93 3.86
C MET A 123 -15.92 -5.67 4.37
N TYR A 124 -16.61 -4.65 3.86
CA TYR A 124 -17.97 -4.34 4.29
C TYR A 124 -19.01 -5.39 3.88
N HIS A 125 -18.70 -6.25 2.91
CA HIS A 125 -19.53 -7.40 2.54
C HIS A 125 -19.21 -8.65 3.35
N MET A 126 -17.99 -8.76 3.87
CA MET A 126 -17.53 -9.95 4.59
C MET A 126 -17.77 -9.89 6.10
N TYR A 127 -17.84 -8.68 6.67
CA TYR A 127 -17.90 -8.49 8.11
C TYR A 127 -19.09 -7.62 8.52
N GLU A 128 -19.74 -8.00 9.62
CA GLU A 128 -20.72 -7.14 10.28
C GLU A 128 -20.00 -6.08 11.12
N ILE A 129 -20.20 -4.81 10.78
CA ILE A 129 -19.51 -3.67 11.38
C ILE A 129 -20.54 -2.75 12.00
N THR A 130 -20.56 -2.72 13.33
CA THR A 130 -21.58 -1.97 14.11
C THR A 130 -20.99 -0.80 14.91
N ASP A 131 -19.69 -0.85 15.23
CA ASP A 131 -19.00 0.13 16.06
C ASP A 131 -17.51 0.28 15.67
N GLU A 132 -16.79 1.11 16.44
CA GLU A 132 -15.34 1.32 16.22
C GLU A 132 -14.52 0.04 16.43
N LYS A 133 -14.90 -0.79 17.43
CA LYS A 133 -14.14 -2.01 17.76
C LYS A 133 -14.28 -3.05 16.64
N SER A 134 -15.50 -3.34 16.21
CA SER A 134 -15.77 -4.25 15.10
C SER A 134 -15.13 -3.78 13.79
N LEU A 135 -15.13 -2.45 13.53
CA LEU A 135 -14.46 -1.89 12.36
C LEU A 135 -12.94 -2.10 12.40
N ARG A 136 -12.30 -1.89 13.55
CA ARG A 136 -10.85 -2.14 13.70
C ARG A 136 -10.49 -3.60 13.53
N THR A 137 -11.30 -4.49 14.09
CA THR A 137 -11.16 -5.94 13.92
C THR A 137 -11.33 -6.33 12.46
N ALA A 138 -12.41 -5.89 11.81
CA ALA A 138 -12.68 -6.17 10.40
C ALA A 138 -11.54 -5.71 9.48
N ILE A 139 -10.95 -4.53 9.71
CA ILE A 139 -9.79 -4.06 8.95
C ILE A 139 -8.61 -5.02 9.13
N SER A 140 -8.29 -5.41 10.35
CA SER A 140 -7.15 -6.30 10.63
C SER A 140 -7.36 -7.68 10.04
N ASP A 141 -8.54 -8.26 10.22
CA ASP A 141 -8.89 -9.58 9.71
C ASP A 141 -8.91 -9.59 8.18
N TYR A 142 -9.43 -8.51 7.56
CA TYR A 142 -9.44 -8.38 6.11
C TYR A 142 -8.01 -8.27 5.54
N ILE A 143 -7.12 -7.50 6.17
CA ILE A 143 -5.72 -7.41 5.73
C ILE A 143 -5.04 -8.78 5.83
N GLY A 144 -5.30 -9.56 6.88
CA GLY A 144 -4.85 -10.94 6.99
C GLY A 144 -5.38 -11.81 5.86
N PHE A 145 -6.70 -11.78 5.62
CA PHE A 145 -7.32 -12.50 4.50
C PHE A 145 -6.73 -12.10 3.14
N TYR A 146 -6.60 -10.80 2.88
CA TYR A 146 -6.01 -10.27 1.65
C TYR A 146 -4.60 -10.81 1.42
N SER A 147 -3.80 -10.85 2.46
CA SER A 147 -2.39 -11.24 2.40
C SER A 147 -2.19 -12.74 2.22
N GLU A 148 -2.99 -13.55 2.93
CA GLU A 148 -2.72 -14.98 3.13
C GLU A 148 -3.70 -15.90 2.39
N LYS A 149 -4.90 -15.41 2.05
CA LYS A 149 -5.99 -16.26 1.54
C LYS A 149 -6.61 -15.75 0.24
N ARG A 150 -6.53 -14.45 -0.05
CA ARG A 150 -7.14 -13.87 -1.24
C ARG A 150 -6.25 -14.10 -2.47
N PRO A 151 -6.67 -14.96 -3.43
CA PRO A 151 -5.90 -15.17 -4.65
C PRO A 151 -5.94 -13.91 -5.54
N GLN A 152 -4.86 -13.67 -6.25
CA GLN A 152 -4.72 -12.55 -7.17
C GLN A 152 -4.54 -13.10 -8.59
N ASP A 153 -5.42 -12.75 -9.50
CA ASP A 153 -5.36 -13.15 -10.91
C ASP A 153 -4.02 -12.78 -11.55
N ARG A 154 -3.51 -11.58 -11.25
CA ARG A 154 -2.19 -11.11 -11.68
C ARG A 154 -1.05 -12.06 -11.31
N TYR A 155 -1.18 -12.81 -10.26
CA TYR A 155 -0.16 -13.72 -9.71
C TYR A 155 -0.49 -15.20 -9.99
N ASN A 156 -1.25 -15.49 -11.04
CA ASN A 156 -1.70 -16.85 -11.36
C ASN A 156 -2.43 -17.49 -10.18
N CYS A 157 -3.35 -16.75 -9.58
CA CYS A 157 -4.15 -17.16 -8.40
C CYS A 157 -3.36 -17.40 -7.11
N LYS A 158 -2.10 -16.98 -7.02
CA LYS A 158 -1.36 -16.93 -5.75
C LYS A 158 -1.78 -15.76 -4.89
N THR A 159 -1.59 -15.91 -3.59
CA THR A 159 -1.77 -14.82 -2.63
C THR A 159 -0.54 -13.89 -2.59
N PRO A 160 -0.68 -12.65 -2.10
CA PRO A 160 0.45 -11.75 -1.88
C PRO A 160 1.58 -12.38 -1.05
N LEU A 161 1.23 -13.15 -0.01
CA LEU A 161 2.22 -13.80 0.87
C LEU A 161 2.99 -14.90 0.14
N GLU A 162 2.32 -15.75 -0.64
CA GLU A 162 2.97 -16.80 -1.44
C GLU A 162 3.96 -16.20 -2.43
N VAL A 163 3.53 -15.15 -3.17
CA VAL A 163 4.41 -14.44 -4.12
C VAL A 163 5.62 -13.83 -3.41
N ARG A 164 5.41 -13.22 -2.22
CA ARG A 164 6.48 -12.66 -1.42
C ARG A 164 7.47 -13.71 -0.95
N GLN A 165 6.99 -14.83 -0.42
CA GLN A 165 7.85 -15.91 0.07
C GLN A 165 8.68 -16.52 -1.05
N GLU A 166 8.09 -16.80 -2.20
CA GLU A 166 8.79 -17.29 -3.38
C GLU A 166 9.83 -16.27 -3.88
N GLY A 167 9.45 -14.98 -3.93
CA GLY A 167 10.35 -13.93 -4.39
C GLY A 167 11.53 -13.69 -3.47
N LEU A 168 11.34 -13.80 -2.14
CA LEU A 168 12.43 -13.66 -1.16
C LEU A 168 13.35 -14.89 -1.14
N ALA A 169 12.86 -16.06 -1.53
CA ALA A 169 13.64 -17.31 -1.54
C ALA A 169 14.42 -17.51 -2.86
N SER A 170 14.21 -16.66 -3.88
CA SER A 170 14.79 -16.83 -5.22
C SER A 170 15.79 -15.74 -5.56
N ASP A 171 16.92 -16.12 -6.14
CA ASP A 171 17.87 -15.18 -6.74
C ASP A 171 17.32 -14.54 -8.02
N ASN A 172 16.35 -15.21 -8.67
CA ASN A 172 15.66 -14.73 -9.88
C ASN A 172 14.14 -14.83 -9.66
N PRO A 173 13.52 -13.88 -8.96
CA PRO A 173 12.09 -13.88 -8.70
C PRO A 173 11.26 -13.84 -9.99
N THR A 174 10.11 -14.51 -9.99
CA THR A 174 9.18 -14.48 -11.12
C THR A 174 8.70 -13.05 -11.36
N GLU A 175 8.80 -12.58 -12.58
CA GLU A 175 8.31 -11.25 -12.95
C GLU A 175 6.81 -11.27 -13.25
N TYR A 176 6.09 -10.29 -12.66
CA TYR A 176 4.66 -10.10 -12.89
C TYR A 176 4.42 -8.73 -13.54
N PRO A 177 4.36 -8.66 -14.88
CA PRO A 177 4.15 -7.40 -15.58
C PRO A 177 2.83 -6.73 -15.13
N ILE A 178 2.83 -5.41 -15.10
CA ILE A 178 1.60 -4.66 -14.85
C ILE A 178 0.75 -4.74 -16.13
N PRO A 179 -0.48 -5.25 -16.06
CA PRO A 179 -1.35 -5.34 -17.23
C PRO A 179 -1.58 -3.95 -17.85
N GLU A 180 -1.46 -3.86 -19.15
CA GLU A 180 -1.77 -2.63 -19.86
C GLU A 180 -3.25 -2.30 -19.74
N ASN A 181 -3.55 -1.10 -19.27
CA ASN A 181 -4.93 -0.63 -19.23
C ASN A 181 -5.34 -0.13 -20.62
N LYS A 182 -6.10 -0.94 -21.35
CA LYS A 182 -6.59 -0.63 -22.69
C LYS A 182 -7.33 0.72 -22.79
N ARG A 183 -8.02 1.16 -21.71
CA ARG A 183 -8.69 2.48 -21.67
C ARG A 183 -7.67 3.60 -21.62
N ILE A 184 -6.60 3.44 -20.84
CA ILE A 184 -5.52 4.44 -20.75
C ILE A 184 -4.79 4.52 -22.08
N ASN A 185 -4.49 3.39 -22.73
CA ASN A 185 -3.83 3.37 -24.03
C ASN A 185 -4.69 4.06 -25.10
N LYS A 186 -5.98 3.72 -25.18
CA LYS A 186 -6.91 4.40 -26.10
C LYS A 186 -7.03 5.91 -25.84
N TYR A 187 -6.95 6.34 -24.56
CA TYR A 187 -6.94 7.75 -24.21
C TYR A 187 -5.63 8.42 -24.65
N LYS A 188 -4.49 7.77 -24.44
CA LYS A 188 -3.17 8.27 -24.88
C LYS A 188 -3.12 8.42 -26.39
N GLU A 189 -3.57 7.42 -27.15
CA GLU A 189 -3.66 7.46 -28.61
C GLU A 189 -4.51 8.63 -29.11
N LYS A 190 -5.62 8.94 -28.42
CA LYS A 190 -6.55 10.00 -28.81
C LYS A 190 -6.06 11.42 -28.47
N TRP A 191 -5.28 11.59 -27.41
CA TRP A 191 -5.02 12.91 -26.82
C TRP A 191 -3.52 13.24 -26.64
N CYS A 192 -2.63 12.29 -26.90
CA CYS A 192 -1.17 12.45 -26.73
C CYS A 192 -0.38 12.12 -28.01
N ALA A 193 -1.06 11.97 -29.14
CA ALA A 193 -0.48 11.84 -30.47
C ALA A 193 -0.19 13.20 -31.09
#